data_26d70841487bf1a4aa485b9228c32ffd
#
_entry.id   26d70841487bf1a4aa485b9228c32ffd
#
_cell.length_a   1.000
_cell.length_b   1.000
_cell.length_c   1.000
_cell.angle_alpha   90.00
_cell.angle_beta   90.00
_cell.angle_gamma   90.00
#
_symmetry.space_group_name_H-M   'P 1'
#
loop_
_entity.id
_entity.type
_entity.pdbx_description
1 polymer ?
#
loop_
_entity_poly.entity_id
_entity_poly.type
_entity_poly.pdbx_seq_one_letter_code
_entity_poly.pdbx_strand_id
1 'polypeptide(L)'
;MRLRNLGGIIIIDFIDMEDEEHQRQVLRTLEKQLERDHAKTNIIGITELGLVQMTRKRTRESLEQVLCEPCNACQGRGKLKTPETVCYEIFREILREARAYQAEGYRVLANQKVVDRLLDEESGNVAELEGFIGRTIRFQVETMYSQEQYDVVLL
;
A
#
# COMPACT_ATOMS: atom_id res chain seq x y z
N MET A 1 7.92 15.29 -16.59
CA MET A 1 9.03 14.34 -16.58
C MET A 1 10.37 15.00 -16.23
N ARG A 2 10.84 16.01 -16.98
CA ARG A 2 12.16 16.67 -16.76
C ARG A 2 12.33 17.24 -15.36
N LEU A 3 11.39 18.06 -14.88
CA LEU A 3 11.47 18.71 -13.56
C LEU A 3 11.60 17.68 -12.42
N ARG A 4 10.80 16.62 -12.45
CA ARG A 4 10.81 15.57 -11.43
C ARG A 4 11.87 14.49 -11.68
N ASN A 5 12.64 14.59 -12.75
CA ASN A 5 13.62 13.61 -13.20
C ASN A 5 13.07 12.16 -13.22
N LEU A 6 11.87 12.00 -13.76
CA LEU A 6 11.26 10.68 -13.93
C LEU A 6 12.00 9.90 -14.99
N GLY A 7 12.29 8.63 -14.75
CA GLY A 7 13.04 7.77 -15.67
C GLY A 7 12.63 6.31 -15.53
N GLY A 8 13.05 5.50 -16.48
CA GLY A 8 12.66 4.11 -16.63
C GLY A 8 11.65 3.94 -17.75
N ILE A 9 10.78 2.95 -17.64
CA ILE A 9 9.64 2.73 -18.56
C ILE A 9 8.54 3.73 -18.17
N ILE A 10 8.00 4.43 -19.15
CA ILE A 10 6.95 5.42 -18.97
C ILE A 10 5.82 5.06 -19.92
N ILE A 11 4.63 4.90 -19.38
CA ILE A 11 3.40 4.68 -20.13
C ILE A 11 2.57 5.96 -19.99
N ILE A 12 2.09 6.47 -21.12
CA ILE A 12 1.24 7.66 -21.16
C ILE A 12 -0.08 7.25 -21.77
N ASP A 13 -1.14 7.49 -21.02
CA ASP A 13 -2.51 7.34 -21.47
C ASP A 13 -2.94 8.66 -22.14
N PHE A 14 -3.07 8.64 -23.46
CA PHE A 14 -3.60 9.76 -24.22
C PHE A 14 -5.10 9.57 -24.44
N ILE A 15 -5.76 10.67 -24.79
CA ILE A 15 -7.16 10.60 -25.22
C ILE A 15 -7.28 9.65 -26.42
N ASP A 16 -8.34 8.86 -26.45
CA ASP A 16 -8.60 7.93 -27.55
C ASP A 16 -8.70 8.67 -28.89
N MET A 17 -8.04 8.12 -29.89
CA MET A 17 -8.03 8.65 -31.25
C MET A 17 -8.27 7.51 -32.24
N GLU A 18 -9.36 7.62 -32.98
CA GLU A 18 -9.72 6.65 -34.05
C GLU A 18 -8.89 6.86 -35.33
N ASP A 19 -8.47 8.11 -35.57
CA ASP A 19 -7.71 8.48 -36.77
C ASP A 19 -6.20 8.26 -36.56
N GLU A 20 -5.63 7.38 -37.36
CA GLU A 20 -4.19 7.09 -37.33
C GLU A 20 -3.31 8.32 -37.65
N GLU A 21 -3.82 9.29 -38.43
CA GLU A 21 -3.07 10.50 -38.71
C GLU A 21 -2.98 11.38 -37.46
N HIS A 22 -4.03 11.46 -36.67
CA HIS A 22 -4.00 12.13 -35.38
C HIS A 22 -3.03 11.47 -34.42
N GLN A 23 -3.01 10.14 -34.35
CA GLN A 23 -2.04 9.39 -33.55
C GLN A 23 -0.59 9.73 -33.97
N ARG A 24 -0.32 9.73 -35.28
CA ARG A 24 1.00 10.09 -35.83
C ARG A 24 1.41 11.51 -35.51
N GLN A 25 0.48 12.47 -35.57
CA GLN A 25 0.74 13.87 -35.22
C GLN A 25 1.08 14.04 -33.73
N VAL A 26 0.38 13.32 -32.85
CA VAL A 26 0.66 13.31 -31.41
C VAL A 26 2.06 12.76 -31.15
N LEU A 27 2.43 11.63 -31.73
CA LEU A 27 3.76 11.02 -31.58
C LEU A 27 4.87 11.97 -32.05
N ARG A 28 4.74 12.53 -33.25
CA ARG A 28 5.72 13.52 -33.79
C ARG A 28 5.88 14.73 -32.88
N THR A 29 4.77 15.21 -32.31
CA THR A 29 4.80 16.35 -31.39
C THR A 29 5.51 15.97 -30.10
N LEU A 30 5.25 14.78 -29.57
CA LEU A 30 5.92 14.27 -28.38
C LEU A 30 7.42 14.11 -28.63
N GLU A 31 7.83 13.49 -29.73
CA GLU A 31 9.24 13.33 -30.15
C GLU A 31 9.94 14.67 -30.19
N LYS A 32 9.36 15.66 -30.89
CA LYS A 32 9.91 17.02 -30.98
C LYS A 32 10.09 17.70 -29.64
N GLN A 33 9.18 17.47 -28.68
CA GLN A 33 9.33 18.03 -27.33
C GLN A 33 10.39 17.28 -26.52
N LEU A 34 10.58 15.99 -26.77
CA LEU A 34 11.60 15.18 -26.11
C LEU A 34 13.03 15.50 -26.59
N GLU A 35 13.22 16.01 -27.81
CA GLU A 35 14.53 16.48 -28.31
C GLU A 35 15.15 17.56 -27.39
N ARG A 36 14.32 18.29 -26.65
CA ARG A 36 14.77 19.28 -25.65
C ARG A 36 15.20 18.67 -24.33
N ASP A 37 15.08 17.37 -24.17
CA ASP A 37 15.46 16.66 -22.95
C ASP A 37 16.92 16.18 -23.07
N HIS A 38 17.74 16.52 -22.08
CA HIS A 38 19.14 16.07 -22.04
C HIS A 38 19.28 14.57 -21.73
N ALA A 39 18.24 13.93 -21.19
CA ALA A 39 18.24 12.50 -20.96
C ALA A 39 17.87 11.74 -22.23
N LYS A 40 18.57 10.64 -22.50
CA LYS A 40 18.23 9.78 -23.64
C LYS A 40 16.82 9.22 -23.47
N THR A 41 15.96 9.49 -24.44
CA THR A 41 14.59 9.00 -24.53
C THR A 41 14.43 8.16 -25.78
N ASN A 42 13.49 7.21 -25.74
CA ASN A 42 13.09 6.40 -26.87
C ASN A 42 11.59 6.14 -26.80
N ILE A 43 10.84 6.52 -27.84
CA ILE A 43 9.42 6.21 -28.01
C ILE A 43 9.33 4.93 -28.80
N ILE A 44 8.54 3.96 -28.31
CA ILE A 44 8.33 2.67 -28.96
C ILE A 44 7.14 2.76 -29.92
N GLY A 45 6.10 3.50 -29.53
CA GLY A 45 4.88 3.69 -30.31
C GLY A 45 3.62 3.74 -29.46
N ILE A 46 2.46 3.63 -30.11
CA ILE A 46 1.16 3.50 -29.48
C ILE A 46 0.75 2.03 -29.49
N THR A 47 0.25 1.54 -28.37
CA THR A 47 -0.29 0.18 -28.26
C THR A 47 -1.70 0.10 -28.84
N GLU A 48 -2.21 -1.12 -29.02
CA GLU A 48 -3.62 -1.37 -29.39
C GLU A 48 -4.63 -0.77 -28.40
N LEU A 49 -4.20 -0.54 -27.16
CA LEU A 49 -5.00 0.11 -26.11
C LEU A 49 -4.89 1.65 -26.11
N GLY A 50 -4.25 2.26 -27.11
CA GLY A 50 -4.07 3.71 -27.19
C GLY A 50 -2.98 4.28 -26.29
N LEU A 51 -2.19 3.43 -25.61
CA LEU A 51 -1.15 3.85 -24.69
C LEU A 51 0.19 4.10 -25.41
N VAL A 52 0.81 5.26 -25.17
CA VAL A 52 2.15 5.53 -25.67
C VAL A 52 3.20 4.94 -24.72
N GLN A 53 4.07 4.12 -25.30
CA GLN A 53 5.19 3.50 -24.59
C GLN A 53 6.48 4.24 -24.90
N MET A 54 7.18 4.63 -23.85
CA MET A 54 8.50 5.24 -23.98
C MET A 54 9.44 4.83 -22.87
N THR A 55 10.74 5.01 -23.10
CA THR A 55 11.76 4.89 -22.09
C THR A 55 12.51 6.20 -21.94
N ARG A 56 12.92 6.53 -20.73
CA ARG A 56 13.79 7.65 -20.43
C ARG A 56 14.91 7.21 -19.51
N LYS A 57 16.16 7.41 -19.93
CA LYS A 57 17.32 7.02 -19.12
C LYS A 57 17.33 7.83 -17.82
N ARG A 58 17.39 7.13 -16.70
CA ARG A 58 17.58 7.77 -15.38
C ARG A 58 19.04 8.20 -15.27
N THR A 59 19.27 9.50 -15.10
CA THR A 59 20.62 10.08 -14.97
C THR A 59 20.99 10.42 -13.55
N ARG A 60 19.98 10.61 -12.69
CA ARG A 60 20.08 10.90 -11.25
C ARG A 60 18.78 10.47 -10.57
N GLU A 61 18.73 10.51 -9.26
CA GLU A 61 17.53 10.22 -8.47
C GLU A 61 16.37 11.14 -8.84
N SER A 62 15.15 10.63 -8.70
CA SER A 62 13.96 11.45 -8.92
C SER A 62 13.79 12.48 -7.80
N LEU A 63 13.07 13.57 -8.08
CA LEU A 63 12.80 14.60 -7.08
C LEU A 63 12.10 14.03 -5.85
N GLU A 64 11.22 13.05 -6.05
CA GLU A 64 10.54 12.35 -4.96
C GLU A 64 11.53 11.61 -4.05
N GLN A 65 12.49 10.88 -4.62
CA GLN A 65 13.51 10.16 -3.83
C GLN A 65 14.43 11.11 -3.04
N VAL A 66 14.63 12.34 -3.53
CA VAL A 66 15.45 13.34 -2.85
C VAL A 66 14.70 14.09 -1.77
N LEU A 67 13.39 14.32 -1.96
CA LEU A 67 12.59 15.19 -1.07
C LEU A 67 11.66 14.42 -0.12
N CYS A 68 11.42 13.14 -0.36
CA CYS A 68 10.43 12.38 0.38
C CYS A 68 11.06 11.14 1.02
N GLU A 69 10.52 10.77 2.17
CA GLU A 69 10.78 9.51 2.84
C GLU A 69 9.57 8.59 2.74
N PRO A 70 9.73 7.26 2.85
CA PRO A 70 8.61 6.36 2.93
C PRO A 70 7.67 6.73 4.06
N CYS A 71 6.37 6.74 3.82
CA CYS A 71 5.38 7.02 4.85
C CYS A 71 5.42 5.96 5.95
N ASN A 72 5.71 6.35 7.19
CA ASN A 72 5.81 5.42 8.33
C ASN A 72 4.49 4.68 8.63
N ALA A 73 3.34 5.28 8.29
CA ALA A 73 2.05 4.64 8.52
C ALA A 73 1.74 3.53 7.52
N CYS A 74 1.94 3.78 6.22
CA CYS A 74 1.58 2.82 5.16
C CYS A 74 2.78 2.19 4.43
N GLN A 75 4.01 2.60 4.76
CA GLN A 75 5.25 2.11 4.14
C GLN A 75 5.22 2.13 2.59
N GLY A 76 4.62 3.17 2.03
CA GLY A 76 4.50 3.35 0.58
C GLY A 76 3.28 2.70 -0.08
N ARG A 77 2.44 1.97 0.66
CA ARG A 77 1.24 1.31 0.09
C ARG A 77 0.12 2.28 -0.30
N GLY A 78 0.13 3.51 0.22
CA GLY A 78 -0.91 4.53 -0.01
C GLY A 78 -2.24 4.27 0.69
N LYS A 79 -2.41 3.12 1.34
CA LYS A 79 -3.62 2.71 2.07
C LYS A 79 -3.23 2.01 3.37
N LEU A 80 -4.11 2.13 4.38
CA LEU A 80 -4.04 1.37 5.63
C LEU A 80 -5.14 0.32 5.66
N LYS A 81 -4.89 -0.78 6.36
CA LYS A 81 -5.94 -1.74 6.70
C LYS A 81 -6.97 -1.07 7.58
N THR A 82 -8.23 -1.44 7.42
CA THR A 82 -9.29 -0.99 8.32
C THR A 82 -9.10 -1.59 9.72
N PRO A 83 -9.59 -0.94 10.78
CA PRO A 83 -9.57 -1.54 12.13
C PRO A 83 -10.23 -2.93 12.17
N GLU A 84 -11.31 -3.15 11.40
CA GLU A 84 -11.97 -4.43 11.24
C GLU A 84 -11.03 -5.51 10.70
N THR A 85 -10.30 -5.19 9.62
CA THR A 85 -9.31 -6.13 9.05
C THR A 85 -8.25 -6.52 10.08
N VAL A 86 -7.80 -5.55 10.88
CA VAL A 86 -6.81 -5.79 11.94
C VAL A 86 -7.41 -6.66 13.06
N CYS A 87 -8.67 -6.46 13.45
CA CYS A 87 -9.35 -7.34 14.40
C CYS A 87 -9.34 -8.81 13.95
N TYR A 88 -9.67 -9.07 12.69
CA TYR A 88 -9.61 -10.44 12.15
C TYR A 88 -8.19 -11.00 12.04
N GLU A 89 -7.18 -10.16 11.84
CA GLU A 89 -5.78 -10.61 11.93
C GLU A 89 -5.41 -11.01 13.35
N ILE A 90 -5.81 -10.22 14.35
CA ILE A 90 -5.63 -10.52 15.76
C ILE A 90 -6.29 -11.84 16.13
N PHE A 91 -7.54 -12.08 15.71
CA PHE A 91 -8.24 -13.35 15.98
C PHE A 91 -7.48 -14.55 15.40
N ARG A 92 -6.98 -14.43 14.17
CA ARG A 92 -6.17 -15.49 13.55
C ARG A 92 -4.86 -15.73 14.29
N GLU A 93 -4.22 -14.67 14.77
CA GLU A 93 -2.99 -14.76 15.54
C GLU A 93 -3.23 -15.46 16.88
N ILE A 94 -4.28 -15.05 17.64
CA ILE A 94 -4.64 -15.71 18.90
C ILE A 94 -4.93 -17.21 18.68
N LEU A 95 -5.65 -17.57 17.60
CA LEU A 95 -5.91 -18.97 17.27
C LEU A 95 -4.63 -19.74 16.94
N ARG A 96 -3.65 -19.09 16.30
CA ARG A 96 -2.36 -19.69 15.99
C ARG A 96 -1.56 -19.94 17.26
N GLU A 97 -1.49 -18.94 18.13
CA GLU A 97 -0.81 -19.02 19.42
C GLU A 97 -1.46 -20.08 20.33
N ALA A 98 -2.80 -20.13 20.38
CA ALA A 98 -3.54 -21.11 21.16
C ALA A 98 -3.31 -22.57 20.72
N ARG A 99 -3.00 -22.78 19.45
CA ARG A 99 -2.65 -24.11 18.92
C ARG A 99 -1.19 -24.50 19.18
N ALA A 100 -0.30 -23.49 19.22
CA ALA A 100 1.14 -23.70 19.35
C ALA A 100 1.56 -23.80 20.81
N TYR A 101 0.93 -23.06 21.72
CA TYR A 101 1.38 -22.90 23.10
C TYR A 101 0.20 -23.06 24.08
N GLN A 102 0.52 -23.62 25.26
CA GLN A 102 -0.41 -23.63 26.39
C GLN A 102 -0.18 -22.35 27.21
N ALA A 103 -1.12 -21.42 27.16
CA ALA A 103 -1.11 -20.19 27.94
C ALA A 103 -2.30 -20.13 28.90
N GLU A 104 -2.20 -19.38 29.98
CA GLU A 104 -3.31 -19.15 30.92
C GLU A 104 -4.31 -18.12 30.37
N GLY A 105 -3.85 -17.22 29.48
CA GLY A 105 -4.62 -16.19 28.83
C GLY A 105 -3.82 -15.46 27.75
N TYR A 106 -4.44 -14.50 27.13
CA TYR A 106 -3.83 -13.68 26.08
C TYR A 106 -4.00 -12.20 26.41
N ARG A 107 -2.97 -11.40 26.12
CA ARG A 107 -3.06 -9.94 26.14
C ARG A 107 -2.76 -9.42 24.73
N VAL A 108 -3.67 -8.64 24.21
CA VAL A 108 -3.54 -7.98 22.91
C VAL A 108 -3.22 -6.51 23.15
N LEU A 109 -2.07 -6.06 22.65
CA LEU A 109 -1.71 -4.65 22.58
C LEU A 109 -2.02 -4.16 21.17
N ALA A 110 -2.79 -3.09 21.04
CA ALA A 110 -3.15 -2.53 19.75
C ALA A 110 -3.45 -1.04 19.84
N ASN A 111 -3.59 -0.40 18.67
CA ASN A 111 -4.03 0.99 18.60
C ASN A 111 -5.45 1.18 19.14
N GLN A 112 -5.74 2.36 19.71
CA GLN A 112 -7.03 2.72 20.32
C GLN A 112 -8.21 2.34 19.42
N LYS A 113 -8.18 2.69 18.12
CA LYS A 113 -9.29 2.42 17.18
C LYS A 113 -9.59 0.93 17.01
N VAL A 114 -8.56 0.11 17.12
CA VAL A 114 -8.69 -1.35 17.00
C VAL A 114 -9.25 -1.92 18.29
N VAL A 115 -8.76 -1.45 19.45
CA VAL A 115 -9.27 -1.87 20.77
C VAL A 115 -10.74 -1.47 20.94
N ASP A 116 -11.11 -0.24 20.59
CA ASP A 116 -12.50 0.22 20.66
C ASP A 116 -13.41 -0.69 19.84
N ARG A 117 -13.00 -1.03 18.59
CA ARG A 117 -13.77 -1.92 17.73
C ARG A 117 -13.88 -3.34 18.30
N LEU A 118 -12.80 -3.88 18.87
CA LEU A 118 -12.81 -5.21 19.51
C LEU A 118 -13.77 -5.28 20.69
N LEU A 119 -13.87 -4.18 21.46
CA LEU A 119 -14.74 -4.11 22.63
C LEU A 119 -16.21 -3.81 22.30
N ASP A 120 -16.46 -3.16 21.17
CA ASP A 120 -17.78 -2.73 20.70
C ASP A 120 -18.34 -3.69 19.66
N GLU A 121 -18.04 -3.43 18.38
CA GLU A 121 -18.65 -4.10 17.23
C GLU A 121 -18.27 -5.59 17.15
N GLU A 122 -17.05 -5.94 17.55
CA GLU A 122 -16.51 -7.31 17.48
C GLU A 122 -16.61 -8.05 18.83
N SER A 123 -17.25 -7.48 19.84
CA SER A 123 -17.37 -8.07 21.18
C SER A 123 -17.97 -9.48 21.19
N GLY A 124 -18.94 -9.75 20.30
CA GLY A 124 -19.52 -11.08 20.12
C GLY A 124 -18.50 -12.09 19.60
N ASN A 125 -17.70 -11.69 18.60
CA ASN A 125 -16.64 -12.54 18.04
C ASN A 125 -15.52 -12.82 19.05
N VAL A 126 -15.22 -11.84 19.91
CA VAL A 126 -14.25 -12.01 21.01
C VAL A 126 -14.77 -13.05 22.02
N ALA A 127 -16.04 -12.95 22.43
CA ALA A 127 -16.63 -13.88 23.39
C ALA A 127 -16.69 -15.33 22.81
N GLU A 128 -17.02 -15.46 21.53
CA GLU A 128 -17.01 -16.76 20.84
C GLU A 128 -15.60 -17.35 20.79
N LEU A 129 -14.58 -16.52 20.47
CA LEU A 129 -13.18 -16.92 20.46
C LEU A 129 -12.71 -17.36 21.85
N GLU A 130 -13.01 -16.60 22.91
CA GLU A 130 -12.70 -16.99 24.29
C GLU A 130 -13.33 -18.33 24.68
N GLY A 131 -14.61 -18.54 24.30
CA GLY A 131 -15.30 -19.82 24.49
C GLY A 131 -14.62 -20.96 23.75
N PHE A 132 -14.16 -20.74 22.53
CA PHE A 132 -13.50 -21.76 21.72
C PHE A 132 -12.11 -22.14 22.27
N ILE A 133 -11.30 -21.17 22.66
CA ILE A 133 -9.94 -21.42 23.18
C ILE A 133 -9.96 -21.80 24.69
N GLY A 134 -11.06 -21.54 25.40
CA GLY A 134 -11.21 -21.78 26.84
C GLY A 134 -10.30 -20.89 27.70
N ARG A 135 -9.93 -19.69 27.23
CA ARG A 135 -9.00 -18.75 27.86
C ARG A 135 -9.51 -17.33 27.68
N THR A 136 -9.11 -16.45 28.60
CA THR A 136 -9.48 -15.03 28.54
C THR A 136 -8.55 -14.21 27.66
N ILE A 137 -9.10 -13.22 26.99
CA ILE A 137 -8.38 -12.25 26.15
C ILE A 137 -8.52 -10.88 26.79
N ARG A 138 -7.40 -10.24 27.08
CA ARG A 138 -7.36 -8.88 27.60
C ARG A 138 -6.84 -7.93 26.55
N PHE A 139 -7.47 -6.76 26.43
CA PHE A 139 -7.07 -5.72 25.49
C PHE A 139 -6.38 -4.58 26.23
N GLN A 140 -5.30 -4.09 25.66
CA GLN A 140 -4.56 -2.94 26.19
C GLN A 140 -4.25 -2.01 25.02
N VAL A 141 -4.56 -0.72 25.21
CA VAL A 141 -4.23 0.31 24.22
C VAL A 141 -2.75 0.64 24.31
N GLU A 142 -2.08 0.60 23.14
CA GLU A 142 -0.73 1.10 23.00
C GLU A 142 -0.74 2.33 22.07
N THR A 143 -0.54 3.50 22.66
CA THR A 143 -0.69 4.79 21.96
C THR A 143 0.36 5.04 20.90
N MET A 144 1.51 4.38 21.01
CA MET A 144 2.60 4.50 20.04
C MET A 144 2.41 3.61 18.80
N TYR A 145 1.44 2.68 18.84
CA TYR A 145 1.20 1.78 17.72
C TYR A 145 0.43 2.46 16.59
N SER A 146 0.87 2.21 15.36
CA SER A 146 0.09 2.53 14.18
C SER A 146 -1.19 1.69 14.15
N GLN A 147 -2.17 2.09 13.34
CA GLN A 147 -3.45 1.37 13.23
C GLN A 147 -3.31 -0.12 12.88
N GLU A 148 -2.25 -0.50 12.17
CA GLU A 148 -2.02 -1.88 11.72
C GLU A 148 -1.11 -2.68 12.65
N GLN A 149 -0.53 -2.02 13.65
CA GLN A 149 0.40 -2.65 14.56
C GLN A 149 -0.33 -3.21 15.77
N TYR A 150 -0.05 -4.46 16.09
CA TYR A 150 -0.55 -5.14 17.28
C TYR A 150 0.44 -6.21 17.73
N ASP A 151 0.37 -6.59 18.99
CA ASP A 151 1.09 -7.72 19.57
C ASP A 151 0.13 -8.60 20.37
N VAL A 152 0.32 -9.90 20.28
CA VAL A 152 -0.38 -10.91 21.10
C VAL A 152 0.63 -11.51 22.06
N VAL A 153 0.43 -11.27 23.36
CA VAL A 153 1.31 -11.71 24.43
C VAL A 153 0.63 -12.83 25.20
N LEU A 154 1.34 -13.92 25.42
CA LEU A 154 0.91 -15.04 26.24
C LEU A 154 0.99 -14.64 27.73
N LEU A 155 -0.02 -15.01 28.53
CA LEU A 155 -0.08 -14.79 29.98
C LEU A 155 0.07 -16.10 30.73
#